data_55b7d566c3481352c0668455d8199120
#
_entry.id   55b7d566c3481352c0668455d8199120
#
_cell.length_a   1.000
_cell.length_b   1.000
_cell.length_c   1.000
_cell.angle_alpha   90.00
_cell.angle_beta   90.00
_cell.angle_gamma   90.00
#
_symmetry.space_group_name_H-M   'P 1'
#
loop_
_entity.id
_entity.type
_entity.pdbx_description
1 polymer ?
#
loop_
_entity_poly.entity_id
_entity_poly.type
_entity_poly.pdbx_seq_one_letter_code
_entity_poly.pdbx_strand_id
1 'polypeptide(L)'
;MASDSLHPTLMHVLQRSAQNNAAVIQHLVPSNATLGAVELSIVIPAMNEEITVGEFIDWCKEGLQRAGVSGQILIVDSSTDNTPKIVLEHGGEILRAPKRGVGRAYIDAIPYIRGKWILMGDADLTYDFREIAPFVEEFRKGAEFVMGSRFRGSIEKGAMPKLHRYFGTPLTNWILNRIYRSNYSDIHCGIRGVTHEALEKINITSEGWEYASEMVLKAARLKLTSAEVPIKFYKDREGRLSHHRRIGWRSPWLAGWVNLKVMLVYAADSFLLKAGIVLLVIGLVLSIGLAMGPVRIGRIGFSLYWMLLGVTCTTLGYSSIQIGILARVMHGLKPRFVAWAQKVVMYDRGMIASGALTFAGLVLLGNLTHHYLQHGLRLDAISHPAIFGLLLVILGFQTFCFTLLMEMAKRVISRSQQ
;
A
#
# COMPACT_ATOMS: atom_id res chain seq x y z
N MET A 1 18.63 -38.47 -6.60
CA MET A 1 18.53 -38.63 -5.13
C MET A 1 19.60 -37.77 -4.49
N ALA A 2 19.28 -36.58 -4.04
CA ALA A 2 20.07 -35.77 -3.13
C ALA A 2 19.04 -34.91 -2.40
N SER A 3 18.70 -35.33 -1.19
CA SER A 3 17.86 -34.56 -0.24
C SER A 3 18.73 -33.47 0.37
N ASP A 4 18.51 -32.22 -0.04
CA ASP A 4 19.08 -31.06 0.64
C ASP A 4 18.47 -30.94 2.01
N SER A 5 19.17 -31.44 3.02
CA SER A 5 18.87 -31.19 4.44
C SER A 5 19.23 -29.75 4.76
N LEU A 6 18.23 -28.92 4.98
CA LEU A 6 18.39 -27.60 5.58
C LEU A 6 19.22 -27.72 6.86
N HIS A 7 20.20 -26.80 7.01
CA HIS A 7 21.14 -26.79 8.13
C HIS A 7 20.39 -26.90 9.47
N PRO A 8 20.76 -27.81 10.40
CA PRO A 8 20.03 -28.10 11.64
C PRO A 8 19.70 -26.85 12.48
N THR A 9 20.55 -25.83 12.44
CA THR A 9 20.35 -24.56 13.13
C THR A 9 19.16 -23.76 12.55
N LEU A 10 18.94 -23.81 11.23
CA LEU A 10 17.82 -23.11 10.58
C LEU A 10 16.49 -23.79 10.90
N MET A 11 16.47 -25.13 10.93
CA MET A 11 15.30 -25.92 11.36
C MET A 11 14.94 -25.65 12.81
N HIS A 12 15.94 -25.53 13.68
CA HIS A 12 15.70 -25.21 15.10
C HIS A 12 15.16 -23.79 15.31
N VAL A 13 15.62 -22.81 14.51
CA VAL A 13 15.10 -21.42 14.53
C VAL A 13 13.68 -21.38 13.97
N LEU A 14 13.40 -22.08 12.85
CA LEU A 14 12.07 -22.15 12.27
C LEU A 14 11.08 -22.91 13.17
N GLN A 15 11.50 -24.01 13.81
CA GLN A 15 10.69 -24.74 14.78
C GLN A 15 10.45 -23.94 16.06
N ARG A 16 11.45 -23.24 16.60
CA ARG A 16 11.24 -22.30 17.74
C ARG A 16 10.33 -21.13 17.38
N SER A 17 10.46 -20.58 16.18
CA SER A 17 9.57 -19.51 15.68
C SER A 17 8.13 -20.03 15.52
N ALA A 18 7.93 -21.22 14.96
CA ALA A 18 6.63 -21.85 14.83
C ALA A 18 6.02 -22.24 16.19
N GLN A 19 6.80 -22.82 17.11
CA GLN A 19 6.35 -23.18 18.45
C GLN A 19 6.05 -21.95 19.32
N ASN A 20 6.85 -20.87 19.25
CA ASN A 20 6.55 -19.62 19.96
C ASN A 20 5.30 -18.90 19.41
N ASN A 21 5.00 -18.99 18.11
CA ASN A 21 3.79 -18.40 17.52
C ASN A 21 2.53 -19.24 17.81
N ALA A 22 2.62 -20.56 17.83
CA ALA A 22 1.49 -21.45 18.12
C ALA A 22 1.05 -21.40 19.61
N ALA A 23 1.98 -21.11 20.53
CA ALA A 23 1.69 -21.06 21.96
C ALA A 23 0.97 -19.78 22.43
N VAL A 24 0.76 -18.79 21.55
CA VAL A 24 0.27 -17.46 21.94
C VAL A 24 -1.14 -17.17 21.44
N ILE A 25 -1.66 -17.90 20.46
CA ILE A 25 -3.01 -17.74 19.93
C ILE A 25 -3.92 -18.86 20.47
N GLN A 26 -5.02 -18.45 21.13
CA GLN A 26 -6.02 -19.38 21.67
C GLN A 26 -7.38 -19.07 21.06
N HIS A 27 -8.02 -20.06 20.44
CA HIS A 27 -9.39 -19.97 19.95
C HIS A 27 -10.35 -20.55 20.98
N LEU A 28 -11.23 -19.71 21.51
CA LEU A 28 -12.25 -20.05 22.47
C LEU A 28 -13.63 -19.93 21.82
N VAL A 29 -14.42 -20.98 21.97
CA VAL A 29 -15.73 -21.08 21.34
C VAL A 29 -16.77 -21.29 22.44
N PRO A 30 -17.94 -20.62 22.36
CA PRO A 30 -19.04 -20.90 23.30
C PRO A 30 -19.44 -22.37 23.28
N SER A 31 -19.81 -22.93 24.46
CA SER A 31 -20.13 -24.35 24.63
C SER A 31 -21.30 -24.86 23.76
N ASN A 32 -22.13 -23.95 23.27
CA ASN A 32 -23.30 -24.23 22.43
C ASN A 32 -23.08 -23.88 20.95
N ALA A 33 -21.87 -23.51 20.53
CA ALA A 33 -21.58 -23.11 19.17
C ALA A 33 -21.47 -24.30 18.21
N THR A 34 -22.07 -24.19 17.05
CA THR A 34 -21.92 -25.16 15.97
C THR A 34 -20.74 -24.78 15.08
N LEU A 35 -19.69 -25.61 15.10
CA LEU A 35 -18.50 -25.41 14.28
C LEU A 35 -18.67 -25.98 12.87
N GLY A 36 -19.46 -25.32 12.04
CA GLY A 36 -19.67 -25.69 10.63
C GLY A 36 -19.30 -24.54 9.69
N ALA A 37 -19.32 -24.81 8.38
CA ALA A 37 -19.24 -23.77 7.36
C ALA A 37 -20.45 -22.83 7.51
N VAL A 38 -20.20 -21.52 7.41
CA VAL A 38 -21.22 -20.48 7.48
C VAL A 38 -21.15 -19.60 6.23
N GLU A 39 -22.17 -18.79 5.99
CA GLU A 39 -22.17 -17.89 4.84
C GLU A 39 -21.32 -16.64 5.10
N LEU A 40 -21.43 -16.05 6.30
CA LEU A 40 -20.77 -14.80 6.66
C LEU A 40 -19.96 -14.95 7.95
N SER A 41 -18.71 -14.54 7.95
CA SER A 41 -17.92 -14.32 9.18
C SER A 41 -17.79 -12.84 9.46
N ILE A 42 -18.24 -12.39 10.62
CA ILE A 42 -18.00 -11.05 11.15
C ILE A 42 -16.72 -11.14 11.99
N VAL A 43 -15.63 -10.50 11.52
CA VAL A 43 -14.30 -10.58 12.13
C VAL A 43 -13.89 -9.22 12.63
N ILE A 44 -13.71 -9.06 13.94
CA ILE A 44 -13.53 -7.76 14.59
C ILE A 44 -12.37 -7.80 15.59
N PRO A 45 -11.34 -6.98 15.43
CA PRO A 45 -10.33 -6.76 16.45
C PRO A 45 -10.91 -5.99 17.65
N ALA A 46 -10.62 -6.44 18.86
CA ALA A 46 -11.04 -5.76 20.07
C ALA A 46 -9.89 -5.60 21.07
N MET A 47 -9.88 -4.49 21.80
CA MET A 47 -8.94 -4.24 22.88
C MET A 47 -9.56 -3.31 23.92
N ASN A 48 -9.97 -3.87 25.07
CA ASN A 48 -10.61 -3.18 26.17
C ASN A 48 -11.93 -2.50 25.74
N GLU A 49 -12.87 -3.30 25.26
CA GLU A 49 -14.18 -2.90 24.78
C GLU A 49 -15.33 -3.46 25.65
N GLU A 50 -15.07 -3.73 26.94
CA GLU A 50 -16.06 -4.32 27.86
C GLU A 50 -17.38 -3.53 27.92
N ILE A 51 -17.35 -2.20 27.64
CA ILE A 51 -18.53 -1.34 27.65
C ILE A 51 -19.45 -1.58 26.43
N THR A 52 -18.87 -1.96 25.30
CA THR A 52 -19.59 -1.97 24.00
C THR A 52 -19.73 -3.36 23.39
N VAL A 53 -18.82 -4.28 23.70
CA VAL A 53 -18.70 -5.57 22.97
C VAL A 53 -19.94 -6.46 23.12
N GLY A 54 -20.63 -6.46 24.26
CA GLY A 54 -21.86 -7.23 24.45
C GLY A 54 -22.98 -6.78 23.53
N GLU A 55 -23.30 -5.47 23.58
CA GLU A 55 -24.29 -4.86 22.68
C GLU A 55 -23.89 -5.03 21.20
N PHE A 56 -22.59 -4.93 20.88
CA PHE A 56 -22.06 -5.14 19.55
C PHE A 56 -22.37 -6.57 19.03
N ILE A 57 -22.15 -7.61 19.84
CA ILE A 57 -22.45 -9.00 19.45
C ILE A 57 -23.94 -9.18 19.22
N ASP A 58 -24.78 -8.59 20.07
CA ASP A 58 -26.23 -8.66 19.89
C ASP A 58 -26.68 -7.97 18.60
N TRP A 59 -26.07 -6.83 18.25
CA TRP A 59 -26.29 -6.20 16.96
C TRP A 59 -25.85 -7.08 15.78
N CYS A 60 -24.71 -7.78 15.91
CA CYS A 60 -24.26 -8.71 14.87
C CYS A 60 -25.26 -9.87 14.68
N LYS A 61 -25.78 -10.46 15.76
CA LYS A 61 -26.79 -11.52 15.71
C LYS A 61 -28.07 -11.06 15.02
N GLU A 62 -28.57 -9.89 15.42
CA GLU A 62 -29.75 -9.28 14.81
C GLU A 62 -29.52 -9.03 13.32
N GLY A 63 -28.34 -8.52 12.94
CA GLY A 63 -27.96 -8.28 11.54
C GLY A 63 -27.90 -9.57 10.72
N LEU A 64 -27.31 -10.64 11.25
CA LEU A 64 -27.29 -11.96 10.62
C LEU A 64 -28.71 -12.51 10.40
N GLN A 65 -29.56 -12.39 11.41
CA GLN A 65 -30.96 -12.80 11.31
C GLN A 65 -31.73 -12.00 10.25
N ARG A 66 -31.57 -10.66 10.22
CA ARG A 66 -32.21 -9.79 9.23
C ARG A 66 -31.73 -10.06 7.81
N ALA A 67 -30.44 -10.40 7.65
CA ALA A 67 -29.84 -10.74 6.36
C ALA A 67 -30.20 -12.16 5.88
N GLY A 68 -30.77 -12.99 6.75
CA GLY A 68 -31.15 -14.38 6.47
C GLY A 68 -29.94 -15.23 6.08
N VAL A 69 -28.84 -15.12 6.84
CA VAL A 69 -27.59 -15.87 6.60
C VAL A 69 -27.07 -16.51 7.89
N SER A 70 -26.47 -17.68 7.72
CA SER A 70 -25.70 -18.30 8.80
C SER A 70 -24.40 -17.54 9.03
N GLY A 71 -24.02 -17.32 10.30
CA GLY A 71 -22.87 -16.46 10.59
C GLY A 71 -21.99 -16.93 11.72
N GLN A 72 -20.72 -16.54 11.63
CA GLN A 72 -19.71 -16.57 12.69
C GLN A 72 -19.47 -15.14 13.17
N ILE A 73 -19.38 -14.93 14.48
CA ILE A 73 -18.92 -13.68 15.09
C ILE A 73 -17.60 -14.01 15.80
N LEU A 74 -16.49 -13.60 15.19
CA LEU A 74 -15.13 -13.86 15.66
C LEU A 74 -14.48 -12.56 16.13
N ILE A 75 -14.25 -12.44 17.43
CA ILE A 75 -13.56 -11.31 18.04
C ILE A 75 -12.09 -11.67 18.23
N VAL A 76 -11.20 -10.90 17.59
CA VAL A 76 -9.75 -11.04 17.76
C VAL A 76 -9.32 -10.13 18.91
N ASP A 77 -9.08 -10.73 20.06
CA ASP A 77 -8.98 -10.02 21.30
C ASP A 77 -7.56 -9.97 21.87
N SER A 78 -7.15 -8.78 22.29
CA SER A 78 -5.92 -8.52 23.05
C SER A 78 -6.18 -7.70 24.32
N SER A 79 -7.38 -7.80 24.87
CA SER A 79 -7.84 -7.07 26.06
C SER A 79 -7.25 -7.61 27.36
N THR A 80 -7.22 -6.74 28.37
CA THR A 80 -6.85 -7.05 29.75
C THR A 80 -8.02 -6.89 30.71
N ASP A 81 -9.19 -6.46 30.21
CA ASP A 81 -10.45 -6.28 30.94
C ASP A 81 -11.39 -7.50 30.76
N ASN A 82 -12.69 -7.34 31.05
CA ASN A 82 -13.69 -8.40 30.94
C ASN A 82 -14.19 -8.65 29.50
N THR A 83 -13.64 -7.97 28.47
CA THR A 83 -14.06 -8.14 27.07
C THR A 83 -14.17 -9.62 26.66
N PRO A 84 -13.18 -10.51 26.90
CA PRO A 84 -13.26 -11.91 26.46
C PRO A 84 -14.42 -12.68 27.08
N LYS A 85 -14.68 -12.44 28.37
CA LYS A 85 -15.76 -13.09 29.11
C LYS A 85 -17.12 -12.67 28.54
N ILE A 86 -17.33 -11.37 28.32
CA ILE A 86 -18.57 -10.81 27.79
C ILE A 86 -18.85 -11.35 26.38
N VAL A 87 -17.81 -11.47 25.53
CA VAL A 87 -17.97 -12.04 24.18
C VAL A 87 -18.50 -13.47 24.24
N LEU A 88 -17.94 -14.32 25.07
CA LEU A 88 -18.38 -15.73 25.23
C LEU A 88 -19.80 -15.81 25.79
N GLU A 89 -20.14 -15.00 26.80
CA GLU A 89 -21.48 -14.91 27.38
C GLU A 89 -22.54 -14.49 26.38
N HIS A 90 -22.18 -13.55 25.45
CA HIS A 90 -23.03 -13.15 24.34
C HIS A 90 -22.92 -14.10 23.12
N GLY A 91 -22.24 -15.26 23.24
CA GLY A 91 -22.19 -16.30 22.21
C GLY A 91 -21.34 -15.94 20.99
N GLY A 92 -20.39 -15.01 21.13
CA GLY A 92 -19.32 -14.75 20.14
C GLY A 92 -18.12 -15.69 20.36
N GLU A 93 -17.33 -15.91 19.33
CA GLU A 93 -16.06 -16.65 19.39
C GLU A 93 -14.91 -15.68 19.71
N ILE A 94 -13.92 -16.14 20.46
CA ILE A 94 -12.74 -15.36 20.83
C ILE A 94 -11.48 -15.99 20.24
N LEU A 95 -10.71 -15.18 19.55
CA LEU A 95 -9.33 -15.48 19.22
C LEU A 95 -8.40 -14.61 20.07
N ARG A 96 -7.90 -15.19 21.18
CA ARG A 96 -6.93 -14.50 22.03
C ARG A 96 -5.59 -14.41 21.30
N ALA A 97 -5.16 -13.20 20.99
CA ALA A 97 -3.91 -12.94 20.29
C ALA A 97 -3.11 -11.81 20.97
N PRO A 98 -1.77 -11.82 20.91
CA PRO A 98 -0.98 -10.73 21.47
C PRO A 98 -1.23 -9.43 20.70
N LYS A 99 -1.12 -8.30 21.41
CA LYS A 99 -1.25 -6.98 20.83
C LYS A 99 -0.08 -6.69 19.89
N ARG A 100 -0.29 -6.83 18.58
CA ARG A 100 0.71 -6.59 17.52
C ARG A 100 0.24 -5.60 16.47
N GLY A 101 -0.97 -5.10 16.55
CA GLY A 101 -1.59 -4.16 15.62
C GLY A 101 -2.90 -4.69 15.03
N VAL A 102 -3.75 -3.78 14.53
CA VAL A 102 -5.09 -4.11 14.03
C VAL A 102 -5.02 -4.96 12.76
N GLY A 103 -4.12 -4.64 11.83
CA GLY A 103 -3.92 -5.45 10.63
C GLY A 103 -3.41 -6.85 10.96
N ARG A 104 -2.52 -6.97 11.95
CA ARG A 104 -2.04 -8.28 12.41
C ARG A 104 -3.15 -9.13 13.01
N ALA A 105 -4.07 -8.52 13.73
CA ALA A 105 -5.22 -9.24 14.27
C ALA A 105 -6.07 -9.88 13.15
N TYR A 106 -6.28 -9.18 12.05
CA TYR A 106 -6.96 -9.76 10.89
C TYR A 106 -6.15 -10.88 10.23
N ILE A 107 -4.83 -10.73 10.08
CA ILE A 107 -3.95 -11.77 9.54
C ILE A 107 -4.02 -13.03 10.41
N ASP A 108 -3.95 -12.88 11.73
CA ASP A 108 -4.02 -13.98 12.68
C ASP A 108 -5.39 -14.68 12.67
N ALA A 109 -6.46 -13.96 12.28
CA ALA A 109 -7.80 -14.52 12.22
C ALA A 109 -8.04 -15.39 10.97
N ILE A 110 -7.31 -15.20 9.88
CA ILE A 110 -7.55 -15.86 8.57
C ILE A 110 -7.77 -17.39 8.73
N PRO A 111 -6.94 -18.14 9.46
CA PRO A 111 -7.12 -19.60 9.60
C PRO A 111 -8.38 -20.03 10.35
N TYR A 112 -9.04 -19.11 11.04
CA TYR A 112 -10.22 -19.38 11.88
C TYR A 112 -11.52 -18.89 11.24
N ILE A 113 -11.45 -18.24 10.06
CA ILE A 113 -12.59 -17.73 9.32
C ILE A 113 -13.27 -18.89 8.59
N ARG A 114 -14.59 -19.07 8.81
CA ARG A 114 -15.37 -20.16 8.22
C ARG A 114 -16.34 -19.70 7.13
N GLY A 115 -16.58 -18.40 7.04
CA GLY A 115 -17.51 -17.81 6.07
C GLY A 115 -16.91 -17.67 4.68
N LYS A 116 -17.76 -17.88 3.65
CA LYS A 116 -17.42 -17.54 2.27
C LYS A 116 -17.31 -16.03 2.08
N TRP A 117 -18.02 -15.25 2.88
CA TRP A 117 -17.98 -13.80 2.97
C TRP A 117 -17.45 -13.38 4.33
N ILE A 118 -16.75 -12.29 4.38
CA ILE A 118 -16.11 -11.76 5.59
C ILE A 118 -16.52 -10.31 5.73
N LEU A 119 -17.06 -9.91 6.87
CA LEU A 119 -17.34 -8.53 7.23
C LEU A 119 -16.40 -8.10 8.34
N MET A 120 -15.70 -7.01 8.10
CA MET A 120 -14.72 -6.40 8.98
C MET A 120 -15.25 -5.06 9.50
N GLY A 121 -14.81 -4.63 10.68
CA GLY A 121 -15.19 -3.34 11.26
C GLY A 121 -14.62 -3.15 12.65
N ASP A 122 -15.29 -2.32 13.46
CA ASP A 122 -14.89 -1.96 14.82
C ASP A 122 -15.99 -2.35 15.83
N ALA A 123 -15.60 -2.80 17.04
CA ALA A 123 -16.53 -3.23 18.11
C ALA A 123 -17.10 -2.05 18.94
N ASP A 124 -17.01 -0.84 18.44
CA ASP A 124 -17.25 0.39 19.18
C ASP A 124 -18.64 1.01 18.99
N LEU A 125 -19.54 0.28 18.32
CA LEU A 125 -20.90 0.72 17.99
C LEU A 125 -20.99 2.00 17.14
N THR A 126 -19.90 2.43 16.53
CA THR A 126 -19.92 3.55 15.59
C THR A 126 -20.53 3.17 14.22
N TYR A 127 -20.54 1.87 13.90
CA TYR A 127 -21.20 1.28 12.73
C TYR A 127 -22.36 0.39 13.16
N ASP A 128 -23.50 0.47 12.48
CA ASP A 128 -24.70 -0.30 12.79
C ASP A 128 -24.64 -1.70 12.15
N PHE A 129 -24.16 -2.69 12.89
CA PHE A 129 -24.08 -4.08 12.40
C PHE A 129 -25.44 -4.79 12.29
N ARG A 130 -26.54 -4.15 12.69
CA ARG A 130 -27.90 -4.64 12.40
C ARG A 130 -28.30 -4.41 10.94
N GLU A 131 -27.60 -3.50 10.25
CA GLU A 131 -27.85 -3.14 8.86
C GLU A 131 -26.81 -3.76 7.89
N ILE A 132 -26.46 -5.04 8.10
CA ILE A 132 -25.49 -5.74 7.23
C ILE A 132 -26.14 -6.41 5.99
N ALA A 133 -27.45 -6.51 5.94
CA ALA A 133 -28.16 -7.13 4.81
C ALA A 133 -27.76 -6.56 3.43
N PRO A 134 -27.59 -5.24 3.23
CA PRO A 134 -27.12 -4.71 1.96
C PRO A 134 -25.73 -5.21 1.54
N PHE A 135 -24.82 -5.49 2.48
CA PHE A 135 -23.52 -6.12 2.16
C PHE A 135 -23.69 -7.53 1.63
N VAL A 136 -24.58 -8.31 2.24
CA VAL A 136 -24.91 -9.67 1.79
C VAL A 136 -25.54 -9.66 0.41
N GLU A 137 -26.41 -8.69 0.13
CA GLU A 137 -27.01 -8.53 -1.20
C GLU A 137 -25.98 -8.24 -2.28
N GLU A 138 -25.00 -7.37 -2.00
CA GLU A 138 -23.92 -7.08 -2.96
C GLU A 138 -23.04 -8.32 -3.19
N PHE A 139 -22.75 -9.12 -2.17
CA PHE A 139 -22.07 -10.39 -2.33
C PHE A 139 -22.87 -11.40 -3.19
N ARG A 140 -24.19 -11.47 -2.99
CA ARG A 140 -25.07 -12.31 -3.82
C ARG A 140 -25.09 -11.87 -5.28
N LYS A 141 -24.89 -10.57 -5.56
CA LYS A 141 -24.74 -10.02 -6.93
C LYS A 141 -23.34 -10.28 -7.53
N GLY A 142 -22.43 -10.89 -6.78
CA GLY A 142 -21.09 -11.23 -7.24
C GLY A 142 -20.00 -10.21 -6.91
N ALA A 143 -20.25 -9.27 -5.99
CA ALA A 143 -19.18 -8.39 -5.50
C ALA A 143 -18.14 -9.21 -4.73
N GLU A 144 -16.87 -8.97 -5.03
CA GLU A 144 -15.71 -9.57 -4.33
C GLU A 144 -15.26 -8.69 -3.17
N PHE A 145 -15.51 -7.37 -3.25
CA PHE A 145 -15.13 -6.39 -2.23
C PHE A 145 -16.24 -5.35 -2.05
N VAL A 146 -16.74 -5.18 -0.84
CA VAL A 146 -17.86 -4.28 -0.53
C VAL A 146 -17.43 -3.26 0.53
N MET A 147 -17.43 -1.99 0.19
CA MET A 147 -17.10 -0.91 1.12
C MET A 147 -18.36 -0.31 1.71
N GLY A 148 -18.36 -0.07 3.03
CA GLY A 148 -19.31 0.88 3.59
C GLY A 148 -18.96 2.31 3.14
N SER A 149 -19.96 3.17 2.98
CA SER A 149 -19.74 4.58 2.70
C SER A 149 -20.55 5.45 3.64
N ARG A 150 -19.84 6.21 4.47
CA ARG A 150 -20.42 7.24 5.35
C ARG A 150 -20.93 8.44 4.55
N PHE A 151 -20.29 8.72 3.40
CA PHE A 151 -20.66 9.83 2.53
C PHE A 151 -21.89 9.56 1.67
N ARG A 152 -22.18 8.28 1.38
CA ARG A 152 -23.44 7.87 0.72
C ARG A 152 -24.58 7.64 1.72
N GLY A 153 -24.24 7.39 2.98
CA GLY A 153 -25.17 7.18 4.07
C GLY A 153 -25.38 8.43 4.92
N SER A 154 -25.29 8.28 6.23
CA SER A 154 -25.46 9.38 7.18
C SER A 154 -24.35 9.41 8.22
N ILE A 155 -23.89 10.62 8.55
CA ILE A 155 -22.90 10.85 9.59
C ILE A 155 -23.56 11.68 10.69
N GLU A 156 -23.65 11.12 11.90
CA GLU A 156 -24.19 11.81 13.05
C GLU A 156 -23.40 13.08 13.35
N LYS A 157 -24.11 14.16 13.80
CA LYS A 157 -23.46 15.43 14.06
C LYS A 157 -22.37 15.30 15.13
N GLY A 158 -21.12 15.57 14.76
CA GLY A 158 -19.94 15.47 15.64
C GLY A 158 -19.28 14.08 15.71
N ALA A 159 -19.77 13.06 14.97
CA ALA A 159 -19.13 11.76 14.88
C ALA A 159 -17.81 11.78 14.09
N MET A 160 -17.67 12.70 13.15
CA MET A 160 -16.46 12.83 12.34
C MET A 160 -15.87 14.24 12.44
N PRO A 161 -14.54 14.40 12.66
CA PRO A 161 -13.87 15.70 12.64
C PRO A 161 -14.07 16.43 11.30
N LYS A 162 -14.33 17.76 11.36
CA LYS A 162 -14.60 18.57 10.15
C LYS A 162 -13.48 18.48 9.11
N LEU A 163 -12.21 18.47 9.55
CA LEU A 163 -11.05 18.35 8.67
C LEU A 163 -11.07 17.04 7.87
N HIS A 164 -11.40 15.92 8.52
CA HIS A 164 -11.52 14.61 7.85
C HIS A 164 -12.72 14.59 6.92
N ARG A 165 -13.87 15.14 7.33
CA ARG A 165 -15.10 15.11 6.55
C ARG A 165 -15.01 15.92 5.25
N TYR A 166 -14.45 17.14 5.31
CA TYR A 166 -14.52 18.09 4.19
C TYR A 166 -13.23 18.20 3.38
N PHE A 167 -12.09 17.74 3.91
CA PHE A 167 -10.80 17.85 3.22
C PHE A 167 -10.05 16.51 3.14
N GLY A 168 -9.75 15.89 4.28
CA GLY A 168 -8.85 14.72 4.31
C GLY A 168 -9.38 13.55 3.49
N THR A 169 -10.59 13.05 3.80
CA THR A 169 -11.16 11.90 3.09
C THR A 169 -11.49 12.21 1.63
N PRO A 170 -12.12 13.35 1.25
CA PRO A 170 -12.33 13.68 -0.15
C PRO A 170 -11.04 13.76 -0.97
N LEU A 171 -9.98 14.35 -0.43
CA LEU A 171 -8.69 14.46 -1.11
C LEU A 171 -8.06 13.08 -1.35
N THR A 172 -8.03 12.23 -0.32
CA THR A 172 -7.48 10.87 -0.44
C THR A 172 -8.31 10.00 -1.37
N ASN A 173 -9.65 10.09 -1.35
CA ASN A 173 -10.53 9.45 -2.31
C ASN A 173 -10.23 9.87 -3.75
N TRP A 174 -10.09 11.19 -3.98
CA TRP A 174 -9.77 11.73 -5.32
C TRP A 174 -8.43 11.22 -5.83
N ILE A 175 -7.38 11.22 -4.99
CA ILE A 175 -6.05 10.74 -5.35
C ILE A 175 -6.13 9.24 -5.72
N LEU A 176 -6.75 8.39 -4.88
CA LEU A 176 -6.87 6.97 -5.12
C LEU A 176 -7.65 6.69 -6.41
N ASN A 177 -8.83 7.28 -6.56
CA ASN A 177 -9.68 7.11 -7.73
C ASN A 177 -8.96 7.53 -9.01
N ARG A 178 -8.16 8.62 -8.97
CA ARG A 178 -7.39 9.11 -10.13
C ARG A 178 -6.24 8.18 -10.52
N ILE A 179 -5.61 7.54 -9.52
CA ILE A 179 -4.48 6.63 -9.74
C ILE A 179 -4.95 5.27 -10.26
N TYR A 180 -5.98 4.69 -9.61
CA TYR A 180 -6.42 3.32 -9.87
C TYR A 180 -7.64 3.23 -10.79
N ARG A 181 -8.20 4.37 -11.23
CA ARG A 181 -9.44 4.44 -12.02
C ARG A 181 -10.59 3.74 -11.34
N SER A 182 -10.71 3.92 -10.03
CA SER A 182 -11.79 3.45 -9.18
C SER A 182 -12.78 4.59 -8.89
N ASN A 183 -13.87 4.27 -8.21
CA ASN A 183 -14.93 5.24 -7.91
C ASN A 183 -15.43 5.10 -6.46
N TYR A 184 -14.50 4.95 -5.51
CA TYR A 184 -14.84 4.88 -4.10
C TYR A 184 -15.18 6.27 -3.54
N SER A 185 -16.25 6.34 -2.76
CA SER A 185 -16.67 7.57 -2.08
C SER A 185 -16.12 7.68 -0.65
N ASP A 186 -15.72 6.54 -0.03
CA ASP A 186 -15.19 6.51 1.34
C ASP A 186 -14.17 5.39 1.56
N ILE A 187 -12.93 5.62 1.17
CA ILE A 187 -11.84 4.61 1.31
C ILE A 187 -11.41 4.37 2.76
N HIS A 188 -11.81 5.25 3.69
CA HIS A 188 -11.46 5.17 5.10
C HIS A 188 -12.60 4.64 5.98
N CYS A 189 -13.68 4.14 5.38
CA CYS A 189 -14.73 3.51 6.15
C CYS A 189 -14.23 2.24 6.83
N GLY A 190 -14.49 2.08 8.14
CA GLY A 190 -14.05 0.91 8.92
C GLY A 190 -14.80 -0.35 8.52
N ILE A 191 -16.14 -0.25 8.31
CA ILE A 191 -16.92 -1.42 7.90
C ILE A 191 -16.70 -1.73 6.42
N ARG A 192 -16.27 -2.96 6.13
CA ARG A 192 -15.99 -3.46 4.79
C ARG A 192 -16.19 -4.96 4.70
N GLY A 193 -16.62 -5.40 3.54
CA GLY A 193 -16.82 -6.81 3.25
C GLY A 193 -15.87 -7.30 2.16
N VAL A 194 -15.48 -8.56 2.22
CA VAL A 194 -14.61 -9.20 1.23
C VAL A 194 -14.97 -10.68 1.12
N THR A 195 -14.88 -11.28 -0.06
CA THR A 195 -14.99 -12.73 -0.19
C THR A 195 -13.70 -13.39 0.30
N HIS A 196 -13.80 -14.64 0.76
CA HIS A 196 -12.63 -15.39 1.25
C HIS A 196 -11.52 -15.46 0.18
N GLU A 197 -11.89 -15.79 -1.05
CA GLU A 197 -10.96 -15.84 -2.18
C GLU A 197 -10.31 -14.47 -2.49
N ALA A 198 -11.09 -13.39 -2.38
CA ALA A 198 -10.57 -12.04 -2.59
C ALA A 198 -9.63 -11.63 -1.46
N LEU A 199 -9.88 -12.02 -0.21
CA LEU A 199 -8.99 -11.76 0.91
C LEU A 199 -7.63 -12.45 0.72
N GLU A 200 -7.61 -13.69 0.25
CA GLU A 200 -6.39 -14.41 -0.10
C GLU A 200 -5.62 -13.70 -1.23
N LYS A 201 -6.31 -13.27 -2.30
CA LYS A 201 -5.70 -12.50 -3.39
C LYS A 201 -5.14 -11.16 -2.92
N ILE A 202 -5.83 -10.47 -2.01
CA ILE A 202 -5.39 -9.20 -1.40
C ILE A 202 -4.12 -9.44 -0.58
N ASN A 203 -4.02 -10.56 0.13
CA ASN A 203 -2.86 -10.93 0.94
C ASN A 203 -2.37 -9.76 1.80
N ILE A 204 -3.09 -9.46 2.87
CA ILE A 204 -2.80 -8.35 3.80
C ILE A 204 -1.42 -8.57 4.41
N THR A 205 -0.56 -7.55 4.34
CA THR A 205 0.81 -7.59 4.89
C THR A 205 1.04 -6.52 5.95
N SER A 206 0.25 -5.47 5.96
CA SER A 206 0.35 -4.39 6.96
C SER A 206 -0.18 -4.83 8.31
N GLU A 207 0.61 -4.69 9.35
CA GLU A 207 0.25 -5.09 10.72
C GLU A 207 -0.52 -4.02 11.48
N GLY A 208 -0.37 -2.74 11.13
CA GLY A 208 -1.01 -1.59 11.79
C GLY A 208 -2.32 -1.17 11.13
N TRP A 209 -2.70 0.09 11.38
CA TRP A 209 -3.92 0.71 10.84
C TRP A 209 -3.90 0.86 9.31
N GLU A 210 -2.72 0.83 8.72
CA GLU A 210 -2.51 0.91 7.29
C GLU A 210 -3.12 -0.27 6.51
N TYR A 211 -3.44 -1.40 7.15
CA TYR A 211 -4.13 -2.52 6.51
C TYR A 211 -5.40 -2.08 5.77
N ALA A 212 -6.10 -1.11 6.33
CA ALA A 212 -7.36 -0.61 5.79
C ALA A 212 -7.16 0.06 4.42
N SER A 213 -6.14 0.89 4.29
CA SER A 213 -5.75 1.50 3.02
C SER A 213 -5.14 0.48 2.06
N GLU A 214 -4.32 -0.45 2.57
CA GLU A 214 -3.75 -1.55 1.79
C GLU A 214 -4.83 -2.39 1.10
N MET A 215 -5.88 -2.79 1.84
CA MET A 215 -6.98 -3.57 1.28
C MET A 215 -7.66 -2.87 0.11
N VAL A 216 -8.04 -1.60 0.28
CA VAL A 216 -8.71 -0.82 -0.77
C VAL A 216 -7.80 -0.64 -1.98
N LEU A 217 -6.53 -0.32 -1.74
CA LEU A 217 -5.54 -0.15 -2.80
C LEU A 217 -5.33 -1.45 -3.59
N LYS A 218 -5.20 -2.58 -2.90
CA LYS A 218 -5.03 -3.89 -3.53
C LYS A 218 -6.31 -4.34 -4.24
N ALA A 219 -7.50 -4.12 -3.66
CA ALA A 219 -8.78 -4.41 -4.31
C ALA A 219 -8.94 -3.65 -5.63
N ALA A 220 -8.69 -2.32 -5.60
CA ALA A 220 -8.72 -1.48 -6.80
C ALA A 220 -7.67 -1.92 -7.85
N ARG A 221 -6.52 -2.35 -7.41
CA ARG A 221 -5.39 -2.77 -8.24
C ARG A 221 -5.61 -4.13 -8.90
N LEU A 222 -6.17 -5.08 -8.15
CA LEU A 222 -6.58 -6.40 -8.64
C LEU A 222 -7.84 -6.33 -9.51
N LYS A 223 -8.49 -5.15 -9.56
CA LYS A 223 -9.77 -4.93 -10.26
C LYS A 223 -10.86 -5.86 -9.77
N LEU A 224 -10.91 -6.08 -8.46
CA LEU A 224 -11.97 -6.86 -7.86
C LEU A 224 -13.33 -6.19 -8.14
N THR A 225 -14.34 -7.00 -8.37
CA THR A 225 -15.73 -6.52 -8.50
C THR A 225 -16.14 -5.87 -7.19
N SER A 226 -16.24 -4.54 -7.18
CA SER A 226 -16.43 -3.77 -5.96
C SER A 226 -17.75 -3.03 -5.94
N ALA A 227 -18.37 -2.99 -4.77
CA ALA A 227 -19.61 -2.26 -4.51
C ALA A 227 -19.46 -1.32 -3.29
N GLU A 228 -20.34 -0.35 -3.14
CA GLU A 228 -20.44 0.50 -1.96
C GLU A 228 -21.84 0.50 -1.38
N VAL A 229 -21.93 0.29 -0.07
CA VAL A 229 -23.16 0.29 0.71
C VAL A 229 -23.25 1.55 1.55
N PRO A 230 -24.35 2.33 1.48
CA PRO A 230 -24.57 3.46 2.39
C PRO A 230 -24.68 2.95 3.83
N ILE A 231 -23.98 3.59 4.76
CA ILE A 231 -24.01 3.22 6.18
C ILE A 231 -24.31 4.40 7.08
N LYS A 232 -24.83 4.10 8.28
CA LYS A 232 -24.97 5.07 9.37
C LYS A 232 -23.72 5.08 10.22
N PHE A 233 -23.20 6.26 10.54
CA PHE A 233 -22.02 6.44 11.38
C PHE A 233 -22.36 7.24 12.61
N TYR A 234 -22.30 6.58 13.77
CA TYR A 234 -22.67 7.13 15.06
C TYR A 234 -21.47 7.71 15.81
N LYS A 235 -21.75 8.48 16.86
CA LYS A 235 -20.73 8.91 17.81
C LYS A 235 -20.27 7.76 18.70
N ASP A 236 -19.03 7.89 19.20
CA ASP A 236 -18.56 7.04 20.30
C ASP A 236 -19.51 7.08 21.49
N ARG A 237 -19.75 5.93 22.15
CA ARG A 237 -20.50 5.86 23.39
C ARG A 237 -19.84 6.69 24.49
N GLU A 238 -20.64 7.28 25.37
CA GLU A 238 -20.16 8.00 26.55
C GLU A 238 -19.35 7.07 27.45
N GLY A 239 -18.24 7.57 28.01
CA GLY A 239 -17.32 6.78 28.85
C GLY A 239 -16.25 6.01 28.07
N ARG A 240 -16.40 5.82 26.75
CA ARG A 240 -15.38 5.20 25.89
C ARG A 240 -14.37 6.23 25.38
N LEU A 241 -13.09 5.96 25.57
CA LEU A 241 -12.02 6.75 24.98
C LEU A 241 -11.61 6.13 23.63
N SER A 242 -12.03 6.73 22.53
CA SER A 242 -11.59 6.31 21.21
C SER A 242 -10.06 6.37 21.09
N HIS A 243 -9.47 5.48 20.27
CA HIS A 243 -8.03 5.46 20.04
C HIS A 243 -7.50 6.81 19.53
N HIS A 244 -8.29 7.56 18.76
CA HIS A 244 -7.94 8.91 18.31
C HIS A 244 -7.82 9.91 19.45
N ARG A 245 -8.66 9.82 20.47
CA ARG A 245 -8.58 10.71 21.65
C ARG A 245 -7.40 10.38 22.56
N ARG A 246 -6.98 9.09 22.61
CA ARG A 246 -5.80 8.65 23.39
C ARG A 246 -4.48 9.25 22.87
N ILE A 247 -4.37 9.58 21.56
CA ILE A 247 -3.14 10.12 20.93
C ILE A 247 -3.13 11.67 20.92
N GLY A 248 -4.25 12.34 21.27
CA GLY A 248 -4.37 13.79 21.39
C GLY A 248 -4.44 14.52 20.04
N TRP A 249 -4.15 15.86 20.03
CA TRP A 249 -4.36 16.75 18.89
C TRP A 249 -3.51 16.40 17.64
N ARG A 250 -2.42 15.63 17.79
CA ARG A 250 -1.57 15.17 16.68
C ARG A 250 -2.16 13.97 15.92
N SER A 251 -3.17 13.30 16.47
CA SER A 251 -3.75 12.09 15.89
C SER A 251 -4.24 12.25 14.44
N PRO A 252 -4.94 13.33 14.04
CA PRO A 252 -5.40 13.50 12.67
C PRO A 252 -4.25 13.62 11.66
N TRP A 253 -3.18 14.30 12.04
CA TRP A 253 -1.99 14.46 11.19
C TRP A 253 -1.21 13.16 11.05
N LEU A 254 -1.07 12.42 12.14
CA LEU A 254 -0.40 11.13 12.13
C LEU A 254 -1.18 10.11 11.29
N ALA A 255 -2.49 10.02 11.44
CA ALA A 255 -3.33 9.16 10.62
C ALA A 255 -3.27 9.55 9.12
N GLY A 256 -3.31 10.86 8.83
CA GLY A 256 -3.14 11.37 7.46
C GLY A 256 -1.78 11.00 6.87
N TRP A 257 -0.71 11.12 7.65
CA TRP A 257 0.64 10.75 7.23
C TRP A 257 0.79 9.25 6.96
N VAL A 258 0.28 8.40 7.86
CA VAL A 258 0.31 6.94 7.69
C VAL A 258 -0.43 6.53 6.41
N ASN A 259 -1.62 7.06 6.18
CA ASN A 259 -2.39 6.80 4.95
C ASN A 259 -1.68 7.30 3.70
N LEU A 260 -1.10 8.51 3.73
CA LEU A 260 -0.33 9.05 2.61
C LEU A 260 0.90 8.20 2.32
N LYS A 261 1.63 7.75 3.35
CA LYS A 261 2.77 6.84 3.21
C LYS A 261 2.37 5.55 2.48
N VAL A 262 1.28 4.91 2.90
CA VAL A 262 0.78 3.69 2.26
C VAL A 262 0.40 3.95 0.80
N MET A 263 -0.33 5.04 0.55
CA MET A 263 -0.68 5.42 -0.83
C MET A 263 0.56 5.66 -1.69
N LEU A 264 1.58 6.34 -1.18
CA LEU A 264 2.83 6.57 -1.90
C LEU A 264 3.60 5.27 -2.16
N VAL A 265 3.69 4.38 -1.17
CA VAL A 265 4.37 3.08 -1.33
C VAL A 265 3.67 2.21 -2.37
N TYR A 266 2.35 2.05 -2.27
CA TYR A 266 1.58 1.21 -3.19
C TYR A 266 1.30 1.86 -4.56
N ALA A 267 1.37 3.19 -4.68
CA ALA A 267 1.20 3.94 -5.93
C ALA A 267 2.53 4.45 -6.51
N ALA A 268 3.65 4.12 -5.88
CA ALA A 268 4.98 4.61 -6.25
C ALA A 268 5.26 4.44 -7.76
N ASP A 269 4.85 3.30 -8.32
CA ASP A 269 5.01 2.99 -9.73
C ASP A 269 4.31 4.00 -10.66
N SER A 270 3.07 4.34 -10.36
CA SER A 270 2.27 5.24 -11.21
C SER A 270 2.68 6.69 -11.07
N PHE A 271 2.98 7.13 -9.85
CA PHE A 271 3.39 8.49 -9.56
C PHE A 271 4.78 8.78 -10.13
N LEU A 272 5.76 7.94 -9.82
CA LEU A 272 7.15 8.12 -10.25
C LEU A 272 7.30 8.01 -11.76
N LEU A 273 6.60 7.08 -12.42
CA LEU A 273 6.69 6.97 -13.88
C LEU A 273 6.13 8.18 -14.61
N LYS A 274 4.97 8.69 -14.21
CA LYS A 274 4.36 9.83 -14.90
C LYS A 274 5.16 11.11 -14.67
N ALA A 275 5.50 11.42 -13.42
CA ALA A 275 6.33 12.57 -13.09
C ALA A 275 7.72 12.44 -13.71
N GLY A 276 8.32 11.24 -13.67
CA GLY A 276 9.61 10.95 -14.25
C GLY A 276 9.66 11.17 -15.75
N ILE A 277 8.64 10.74 -16.50
CA ILE A 277 8.56 10.98 -17.95
C ILE A 277 8.50 12.47 -18.26
N VAL A 278 7.68 13.24 -17.54
CA VAL A 278 7.57 14.69 -17.75
C VAL A 278 8.90 15.39 -17.48
N LEU A 279 9.53 15.08 -16.33
CA LEU A 279 10.85 15.65 -15.98
C LEU A 279 11.93 15.25 -16.97
N LEU A 280 11.95 13.98 -17.39
CA LEU A 280 12.93 13.49 -18.36
C LEU A 280 12.80 14.21 -19.71
N VAL A 281 11.58 14.38 -20.22
CA VAL A 281 11.35 15.07 -21.50
C VAL A 281 11.78 16.53 -21.41
N ILE A 282 11.36 17.26 -20.38
CA ILE A 282 11.78 18.65 -20.15
C ILE A 282 13.31 18.74 -20.03
N GLY A 283 13.88 17.85 -19.23
CA GLY A 283 15.32 17.80 -18.98
C GLY A 283 16.12 17.52 -20.24
N LEU A 284 15.74 16.53 -21.05
CA LEU A 284 16.41 16.19 -22.30
C LEU A 284 16.31 17.33 -23.33
N VAL A 285 15.14 17.96 -23.48
CA VAL A 285 14.96 19.10 -24.40
C VAL A 285 15.92 20.22 -24.03
N LEU A 286 16.02 20.58 -22.75
CA LEU A 286 16.94 21.62 -22.29
C LEU A 286 18.40 21.20 -22.40
N SER A 287 18.76 19.99 -21.96
CA SER A 287 20.15 19.53 -21.95
C SER A 287 20.72 19.34 -23.36
N ILE A 288 19.96 18.70 -24.25
CA ILE A 288 20.37 18.47 -25.64
C ILE A 288 20.36 19.80 -26.42
N GLY A 289 19.31 20.61 -26.25
CA GLY A 289 19.20 21.90 -26.93
C GLY A 289 20.32 22.88 -26.57
N LEU A 290 20.91 22.75 -25.36
CA LEU A 290 21.99 23.61 -24.90
C LEU A 290 23.35 22.93 -24.90
N ALA A 291 23.46 21.68 -25.37
CA ALA A 291 24.71 20.90 -25.33
C ALA A 291 25.86 21.57 -26.14
N MET A 292 25.53 22.28 -27.21
CA MET A 292 26.51 22.94 -28.07
C MET A 292 26.78 24.41 -27.68
N GLY A 293 26.00 24.98 -26.76
CA GLY A 293 26.14 26.35 -26.30
C GLY A 293 24.81 27.04 -25.98
N PRO A 294 24.87 28.33 -25.59
CA PRO A 294 23.67 29.08 -25.25
C PRO A 294 22.83 29.37 -26.54
N VAL A 295 21.50 29.31 -26.35
CA VAL A 295 20.52 29.55 -27.43
C VAL A 295 19.65 30.74 -27.06
N ARG A 296 19.34 31.59 -28.05
CA ARG A 296 18.47 32.75 -27.92
C ARG A 296 17.21 32.57 -28.77
N ILE A 297 16.05 32.65 -28.12
CA ILE A 297 14.77 32.57 -28.81
C ILE A 297 14.01 33.88 -28.53
N GLY A 298 13.92 34.74 -29.50
CA GLY A 298 13.35 36.07 -29.34
C GLY A 298 14.12 36.90 -28.31
N ARG A 299 13.43 37.35 -27.26
CA ARG A 299 14.02 38.13 -26.15
C ARG A 299 14.58 37.26 -25.01
N ILE A 300 14.35 35.95 -25.04
CA ILE A 300 14.74 35.02 -23.94
C ILE A 300 16.06 34.35 -24.30
N GLY A 301 17.06 34.50 -23.42
CA GLY A 301 18.34 33.81 -23.55
C GLY A 301 18.36 32.56 -22.69
N PHE A 302 18.60 31.42 -23.28
CA PHE A 302 18.81 30.14 -22.60
C PHE A 302 20.31 29.89 -22.51
N SER A 303 20.82 29.83 -21.27
CA SER A 303 22.23 29.67 -21.03
C SER A 303 22.46 28.64 -19.87
N LEU A 304 23.56 28.79 -19.15
CA LEU A 304 24.02 27.89 -18.12
C LEU A 304 22.92 27.45 -17.13
N TYR A 305 22.16 28.39 -16.58
CA TYR A 305 21.13 28.05 -15.58
C TYR A 305 20.03 27.15 -16.14
N TRP A 306 19.64 27.37 -17.38
CA TRP A 306 18.67 26.50 -18.07
C TRP A 306 19.27 25.13 -18.38
N MET A 307 20.55 25.05 -18.69
CA MET A 307 21.25 23.79 -18.88
C MET A 307 21.34 23.00 -17.56
N LEU A 308 21.69 23.65 -16.44
CA LEU A 308 21.71 23.03 -15.12
C LEU A 308 20.31 22.54 -14.70
N LEU A 309 19.27 23.32 -14.99
CA LEU A 309 17.89 22.88 -14.80
C LEU A 309 17.60 21.64 -15.66
N GLY A 310 18.04 21.63 -16.92
CA GLY A 310 17.91 20.49 -17.82
C GLY A 310 18.59 19.23 -17.28
N VAL A 311 19.83 19.35 -16.83
CA VAL A 311 20.59 18.25 -16.19
C VAL A 311 19.85 17.72 -14.96
N THR A 312 19.40 18.63 -14.09
CA THR A 312 18.64 18.25 -12.88
C THR A 312 17.34 17.52 -13.22
N CYS A 313 16.53 18.07 -14.14
CA CYS A 313 15.29 17.44 -14.56
C CYS A 313 15.53 16.07 -15.24
N THR A 314 16.58 15.96 -16.06
CA THR A 314 16.95 14.68 -16.71
C THR A 314 17.31 13.64 -15.67
N THR A 315 18.17 13.97 -14.72
CA THR A 315 18.66 13.07 -13.67
C THR A 315 17.53 12.60 -12.77
N LEU A 316 16.71 13.53 -12.29
CA LEU A 316 15.55 13.21 -11.45
C LEU A 316 14.49 12.41 -12.21
N GLY A 317 14.21 12.79 -13.46
CA GLY A 317 13.25 12.11 -14.33
C GLY A 317 13.67 10.67 -14.63
N TYR A 318 14.94 10.48 -14.97
CA TYR A 318 15.51 9.17 -15.27
C TYR A 318 15.51 8.25 -14.03
N SER A 319 15.96 8.74 -12.87
CA SER A 319 15.89 7.99 -11.60
C SER A 319 14.44 7.62 -11.23
N SER A 320 13.51 8.57 -11.38
CA SER A 320 12.10 8.32 -11.07
C SER A 320 11.51 7.22 -11.96
N ILE A 321 11.85 7.17 -13.25
CA ILE A 321 11.42 6.11 -14.17
C ILE A 321 12.01 4.76 -13.73
N GLN A 322 13.30 4.70 -13.41
CA GLN A 322 13.98 3.48 -12.97
C GLN A 322 13.34 2.91 -11.71
N ILE A 323 13.13 3.75 -10.69
CA ILE A 323 12.47 3.35 -9.44
C ILE A 323 11.03 2.92 -9.70
N GLY A 324 10.29 3.63 -10.56
CA GLY A 324 8.91 3.28 -10.93
C GLY A 324 8.81 1.93 -11.66
N ILE A 325 9.77 1.61 -12.54
CA ILE A 325 9.85 0.30 -13.19
C ILE A 325 10.16 -0.80 -12.18
N LEU A 326 11.16 -0.57 -11.32
CA LEU A 326 11.54 -1.51 -10.26
C LEU A 326 10.36 -1.80 -9.32
N ALA A 327 9.65 -0.76 -8.87
CA ALA A 327 8.46 -0.90 -8.04
C ALA A 327 7.37 -1.76 -8.74
N ARG A 328 7.14 -1.60 -10.05
CA ARG A 328 6.22 -2.46 -10.81
C ARG A 328 6.65 -3.91 -10.84
N VAL A 329 7.93 -4.15 -11.04
CA VAL A 329 8.48 -5.50 -11.08
C VAL A 329 8.36 -6.18 -9.72
N MET A 330 8.76 -5.49 -8.64
CA MET A 330 8.68 -6.02 -7.28
C MET A 330 7.24 -6.33 -6.84
N HIS A 331 6.28 -5.53 -7.26
CA HIS A 331 4.88 -5.75 -6.93
C HIS A 331 4.12 -6.63 -7.93
N GLY A 332 4.77 -7.22 -8.93
CA GLY A 332 4.12 -8.08 -9.94
C GLY A 332 3.04 -7.41 -10.79
N LEU A 333 3.12 -6.07 -10.96
CA LEU A 333 2.06 -5.28 -11.58
C LEU A 333 2.10 -5.29 -13.09
N LYS A 334 0.90 -5.38 -13.70
CA LYS A 334 0.74 -5.40 -15.16
C LYS A 334 1.71 -6.42 -15.80
N PRO A 335 1.40 -7.71 -15.78
CA PRO A 335 2.31 -8.78 -16.22
C PRO A 335 2.94 -8.53 -17.60
N ARG A 336 2.16 -7.98 -18.54
CA ARG A 336 2.67 -7.62 -19.89
C ARG A 336 3.76 -6.54 -19.84
N PHE A 337 3.62 -5.53 -18.96
CA PHE A 337 4.63 -4.50 -18.80
C PHE A 337 5.87 -5.05 -18.09
N VAL A 338 5.70 -5.89 -17.08
CA VAL A 338 6.80 -6.56 -16.36
C VAL A 338 7.59 -7.43 -17.34
N ALA A 339 6.91 -8.25 -18.14
CA ALA A 339 7.57 -9.09 -19.16
C ALA A 339 8.31 -8.23 -20.19
N TRP A 340 7.72 -7.13 -20.65
CA TRP A 340 8.39 -6.17 -21.55
C TRP A 340 9.62 -5.54 -20.89
N ALA A 341 9.48 -5.03 -19.65
CA ALA A 341 10.58 -4.41 -18.91
C ALA A 341 11.72 -5.39 -18.66
N GLN A 342 11.41 -6.64 -18.30
CA GLN A 342 12.40 -7.70 -18.12
C GLN A 342 13.13 -8.07 -19.41
N LYS A 343 12.43 -7.95 -20.56
CA LYS A 343 13.02 -8.18 -21.89
C LYS A 343 13.89 -7.02 -22.36
N VAL A 344 13.48 -5.80 -22.08
CA VAL A 344 14.22 -4.56 -22.46
C VAL A 344 15.42 -4.34 -21.55
N VAL A 345 15.23 -4.48 -20.24
CA VAL A 345 16.29 -4.35 -19.23
C VAL A 345 16.95 -5.74 -19.01
N MET A 346 17.55 -6.26 -20.08
CA MET A 346 18.44 -7.43 -19.96
C MET A 346 19.77 -6.98 -19.39
N TYR A 347 20.37 -7.83 -18.54
CA TYR A 347 21.65 -7.54 -17.87
C TYR A 347 22.71 -7.04 -18.85
N ASP A 348 22.99 -7.82 -19.89
CA ASP A 348 24.05 -7.52 -20.89
C ASP A 348 23.78 -6.19 -21.62
N ARG A 349 22.54 -5.98 -22.07
CA ARG A 349 22.16 -4.74 -22.77
C ARG A 349 22.25 -3.51 -21.87
N GLY A 350 21.84 -3.63 -20.62
CA GLY A 350 21.94 -2.57 -19.63
C GLY A 350 23.40 -2.24 -19.32
N MET A 351 24.27 -3.23 -19.19
CA MET A 351 25.70 -3.03 -18.97
C MET A 351 26.39 -2.37 -20.18
N ILE A 352 26.07 -2.81 -21.40
CA ILE A 352 26.59 -2.19 -22.62
C ILE A 352 26.13 -0.73 -22.74
N ALA A 353 24.83 -0.46 -22.50
CA ALA A 353 24.28 0.90 -22.55
C ALA A 353 24.94 1.83 -21.51
N SER A 354 25.12 1.32 -20.29
CA SER A 354 25.83 2.03 -19.22
C SER A 354 27.28 2.37 -19.63
N GLY A 355 28.01 1.40 -20.14
CA GLY A 355 29.37 1.59 -20.62
C GLY A 355 29.47 2.61 -21.76
N ALA A 356 28.55 2.52 -22.74
CA ALA A 356 28.50 3.44 -23.87
C ALA A 356 28.20 4.89 -23.43
N LEU A 357 27.22 5.08 -22.51
CA LEU A 357 26.93 6.42 -21.96
C LEU A 357 28.12 7.00 -21.19
N THR A 358 28.72 6.20 -20.33
CA THR A 358 29.88 6.62 -19.56
C THR A 358 31.07 6.97 -20.45
N PHE A 359 31.35 6.14 -21.45
CA PHE A 359 32.43 6.37 -22.42
C PHE A 359 32.19 7.65 -23.21
N ALA A 360 31.01 7.85 -23.77
CA ALA A 360 30.65 9.08 -24.49
C ALA A 360 30.82 10.33 -23.60
N GLY A 361 30.39 10.26 -22.35
CA GLY A 361 30.57 11.33 -21.37
C GLY A 361 32.05 11.62 -21.08
N LEU A 362 32.87 10.57 -20.91
CA LEU A 362 34.32 10.72 -20.68
C LEU A 362 35.05 11.30 -21.88
N VAL A 363 34.64 11.00 -23.11
CA VAL A 363 35.20 11.63 -24.32
C VAL A 363 34.95 13.13 -24.33
N LEU A 364 33.73 13.58 -24.00
CA LEU A 364 33.42 15.01 -23.91
C LEU A 364 34.21 15.71 -22.80
N LEU A 365 34.39 15.05 -21.66
CA LEU A 365 35.21 15.56 -20.57
C LEU A 365 36.70 15.56 -20.91
N GLY A 366 37.17 14.56 -21.65
CA GLY A 366 38.55 14.46 -22.11
C GLY A 366 38.90 15.64 -23.05
N ASN A 367 37.98 16.03 -23.92
CA ASN A 367 38.16 17.23 -24.77
C ASN A 367 38.31 18.51 -23.93
N LEU A 368 37.53 18.66 -22.85
CA LEU A 368 37.67 19.77 -21.91
C LEU A 368 39.03 19.75 -21.24
N THR A 369 39.45 18.57 -20.74
CA THR A 369 40.74 18.39 -20.07
C THR A 369 41.90 18.73 -21.02
N HIS A 370 41.84 18.27 -22.26
CA HIS A 370 42.84 18.58 -23.28
C HIS A 370 42.92 20.07 -23.54
N HIS A 371 41.79 20.75 -23.72
CA HIS A 371 41.77 22.21 -23.88
C HIS A 371 42.31 22.95 -22.66
N TYR A 372 41.99 22.50 -21.44
CA TYR A 372 42.50 23.06 -20.20
C TYR A 372 44.05 22.97 -20.09
N LEU A 373 44.61 21.83 -20.46
CA LEU A 373 46.04 21.60 -20.48
C LEU A 373 46.74 22.50 -21.53
N GLN A 374 46.16 22.66 -22.70
CA GLN A 374 46.73 23.50 -23.78
C GLN A 374 46.74 25.01 -23.43
N HIS A 375 45.78 25.48 -22.61
CA HIS A 375 45.64 26.89 -22.25
C HIS A 375 46.23 27.23 -20.87
N GLY A 376 47.26 26.50 -20.45
CA GLY A 376 48.00 26.79 -19.22
C GLY A 376 47.16 26.69 -17.94
N LEU A 377 46.30 25.68 -17.84
CA LEU A 377 45.40 25.38 -16.72
C LEU A 377 44.33 26.47 -16.46
N ARG A 378 43.90 27.17 -17.53
CA ARG A 378 42.84 28.19 -17.46
C ARG A 378 41.66 27.82 -18.35
N LEU A 379 40.47 28.15 -17.89
CA LEU A 379 39.25 28.03 -18.66
C LEU A 379 38.64 29.45 -18.80
N ASP A 380 38.59 29.96 -19.99
CA ASP A 380 38.09 31.32 -20.24
C ASP A 380 36.57 31.35 -20.41
N ALA A 381 35.96 30.20 -20.67
CA ALA A 381 34.51 30.07 -20.86
C ALA A 381 33.94 28.76 -20.32
N ILE A 382 32.66 28.80 -20.02
CA ILE A 382 31.91 27.62 -19.56
C ILE A 382 31.68 26.68 -20.74
N SER A 383 32.14 25.43 -20.60
CA SER A 383 31.96 24.40 -21.62
C SER A 383 30.62 23.68 -21.47
N HIS A 384 29.64 24.02 -22.32
CA HIS A 384 28.35 23.32 -22.37
C HIS A 384 28.49 21.85 -22.78
N PRO A 385 29.35 21.46 -23.75
CA PRO A 385 29.60 20.04 -24.03
C PRO A 385 30.14 19.25 -22.84
N ALA A 386 30.98 19.86 -21.99
CA ALA A 386 31.50 19.21 -20.81
C ALA A 386 30.41 18.94 -19.75
N ILE A 387 29.50 19.91 -19.54
CA ILE A 387 28.35 19.73 -18.65
C ILE A 387 27.44 18.61 -19.18
N PHE A 388 27.24 18.55 -20.50
CA PHE A 388 26.50 17.43 -21.12
C PHE A 388 27.26 16.10 -20.97
N GLY A 389 28.59 16.11 -21.05
CA GLY A 389 29.43 14.95 -20.74
C GLY A 389 29.25 14.44 -19.31
N LEU A 390 29.21 15.33 -18.32
CA LEU A 390 28.91 14.98 -16.92
C LEU A 390 27.52 14.34 -16.80
N LEU A 391 26.51 14.87 -17.49
CA LEU A 391 25.17 14.27 -17.50
C LEU A 391 25.22 12.83 -18.03
N LEU A 392 25.95 12.58 -19.13
CA LEU A 392 26.06 11.24 -19.69
C LEU A 392 26.76 10.25 -18.75
N VAL A 393 27.78 10.68 -18.03
CA VAL A 393 28.46 9.86 -16.98
C VAL A 393 27.47 9.52 -15.86
N ILE A 394 26.69 10.49 -15.40
CA ILE A 394 25.68 10.28 -14.35
C ILE A 394 24.62 9.27 -14.83
N LEU A 395 24.10 9.45 -16.05
CA LEU A 395 23.10 8.54 -16.62
C LEU A 395 23.67 7.14 -16.84
N GLY A 396 24.92 7.03 -17.25
CA GLY A 396 25.65 5.77 -17.38
C GLY A 396 25.73 5.03 -16.04
N PHE A 397 26.17 5.71 -14.99
CA PHE A 397 26.24 5.13 -13.64
C PHE A 397 24.86 4.73 -13.10
N GLN A 398 23.85 5.57 -13.28
CA GLN A 398 22.47 5.24 -12.88
C GLN A 398 21.95 4.00 -13.63
N THR A 399 22.26 3.88 -14.93
CA THR A 399 21.89 2.70 -15.73
C THR A 399 22.57 1.44 -15.21
N PHE A 400 23.84 1.53 -14.84
CA PHE A 400 24.58 0.44 -14.21
C PHE A 400 23.90 -0.05 -12.92
N CYS A 401 23.68 0.88 -11.98
CA CYS A 401 23.02 0.58 -10.71
C CYS A 401 21.62 -0.04 -10.92
N PHE A 402 20.83 0.53 -11.81
CA PHE A 402 19.49 0.05 -12.12
C PHE A 402 19.51 -1.36 -12.71
N THR A 403 20.45 -1.66 -13.60
CA THR A 403 20.61 -2.98 -14.21
C THR A 403 20.91 -4.04 -13.16
N LEU A 404 21.81 -3.75 -12.20
CA LEU A 404 22.09 -4.63 -11.08
C LEU A 404 20.86 -4.86 -10.20
N LEU A 405 20.17 -3.79 -9.82
CA LEU A 405 18.97 -3.88 -8.96
C LEU A 405 17.85 -4.69 -9.63
N MET A 406 17.65 -4.52 -10.94
CA MET A 406 16.66 -5.27 -11.70
C MET A 406 16.99 -6.76 -11.75
N GLU A 407 18.27 -7.12 -11.92
CA GLU A 407 18.69 -8.52 -11.92
C GLU A 407 18.54 -9.15 -10.52
N MET A 408 18.90 -8.42 -9.46
CA MET A 408 18.67 -8.87 -8.08
C MET A 408 17.17 -9.07 -7.81
N ALA A 409 16.30 -8.12 -8.21
CA ALA A 409 14.86 -8.24 -8.04
C ALA A 409 14.27 -9.45 -8.76
N LYS A 410 14.72 -9.76 -10.00
CA LYS A 410 14.32 -10.95 -10.75
C LYS A 410 14.64 -12.24 -9.99
N ARG A 411 15.84 -12.35 -9.43
CA ARG A 411 16.28 -13.53 -8.68
C ARG A 411 15.51 -13.73 -7.37
N VAL A 412 15.19 -12.66 -6.67
CA VAL A 412 14.36 -12.73 -5.45
C VAL A 412 12.95 -13.22 -5.77
N ILE A 413 12.32 -12.66 -6.81
CA ILE A 413 10.96 -13.03 -7.21
C ILE A 413 10.89 -14.49 -7.68
N SER A 414 11.89 -14.97 -8.46
CA SER A 414 11.92 -16.36 -8.91
C SER A 414 12.03 -17.36 -7.76
N ARG A 415 12.74 -17.02 -6.68
CA ARG A 415 12.85 -17.88 -5.48
C ARG A 415 11.56 -17.92 -4.65
N SER A 416 10.77 -16.88 -4.67
CA SER A 416 9.49 -16.84 -3.92
C SER A 416 8.35 -17.57 -4.63
N GLN A 417 8.56 -18.00 -5.90
CA GLN A 417 7.58 -18.76 -6.69
C GLN A 417 7.89 -20.27 -6.75
N GLN A 418 9.03 -20.68 -6.23
CA GLN A 418 9.43 -22.08 -5.99
C GLN A 418 9.11 -22.49 -4.55
#